data_1741d2f1bc92625065178ab4fbd3da17
#
_entry.id   1741d2f1bc92625065178ab4fbd3da17
#
_cell.length_a   1.000
_cell.length_b   1.000
_cell.length_c   1.000
_cell.angle_alpha   90.00
_cell.angle_beta   90.00
_cell.angle_gamma   90.00
#
_symmetry.space_group_name_H-M   'P 1'
#
loop_
_entity.id
_entity.type
_entity.pdbx_description
1 polymer ?
#
loop_
_entity_poly.entity_id
_entity_poly.type
_entity_poly.pdbx_seq_one_letter_code
_entity_poly.pdbx_strand_id
1 'polypeptide(L)'
;NIFGKKSHVMRDGESVEQITLTEDFIYEDGEKQQRIWKIQKDVSEDGVELYRGQAADVIGIAEGSAKGSAFFWKYDVDLKISESKLRVRFSDWIYQMDDYVAVNKATVSKFGIDIGEVTLFFVRGTPASIIGPFDISEW
;
A
#
# COMPACT_ATOMS: atom_id res chain seq x y z
N ASN A 1 2.19 -8.40 7.53
CA ASN A 1 3.43 -7.68 7.88
C ASN A 1 3.93 -6.86 6.70
N ILE A 2 4.50 -5.68 6.98
CA ILE A 2 5.05 -4.79 5.96
C ILE A 2 6.48 -4.42 6.36
N PHE A 3 7.42 -4.58 5.42
CA PHE A 3 8.83 -4.22 5.59
C PHE A 3 9.25 -3.27 4.47
N GLY A 4 9.85 -2.16 4.83
CA GLY A 4 10.41 -1.19 3.88
C GLY A 4 11.94 -1.12 3.95
N LYS A 5 12.59 -1.10 2.80
CA LYS A 5 14.03 -0.88 2.66
C LYS A 5 14.29 0.21 1.64
N LYS A 6 15.07 1.22 2.03
CA LYS A 6 15.55 2.27 1.12
C LYS A 6 16.88 1.87 0.50
N SER A 7 17.05 2.17 -0.77
CA SER A 7 18.28 2.02 -1.54
C SER A 7 18.35 3.11 -2.60
N HIS A 8 19.47 3.18 -3.33
CA HIS A 8 19.60 4.06 -4.48
C HIS A 8 19.85 3.24 -5.73
N VAL A 9 19.20 3.61 -6.81
CA VAL A 9 19.37 2.99 -8.13
C VAL A 9 19.68 4.07 -9.16
N MET A 10 20.33 3.68 -10.27
CA MET A 10 20.59 4.58 -11.39
C MET A 10 19.40 4.59 -12.33
N ARG A 11 18.91 5.79 -12.68
CA ARG A 11 17.89 6.02 -13.70
C ARG A 11 18.30 7.21 -14.56
N ASP A 12 18.44 6.98 -15.86
CA ASP A 12 18.85 8.01 -16.84
C ASP A 12 20.14 8.77 -16.44
N GLY A 13 21.12 8.06 -15.85
CA GLY A 13 22.37 8.62 -15.39
C GLY A 13 22.33 9.33 -14.04
N GLU A 14 21.17 9.35 -13.37
CA GLU A 14 20.99 9.97 -12.05
C GLU A 14 20.72 8.91 -10.97
N SER A 15 21.21 9.18 -9.75
CA SER A 15 20.93 8.36 -8.58
C SER A 15 19.55 8.72 -8.02
N VAL A 16 18.65 7.74 -7.97
CA VAL A 16 17.27 7.90 -7.46
C VAL A 16 17.06 7.05 -6.23
N GLU A 17 16.39 7.59 -5.21
CA GLU A 17 15.96 6.80 -4.07
C GLU A 17 14.91 5.77 -4.50
N GLN A 18 15.14 4.51 -4.15
CA GLN A 18 14.18 3.43 -4.34
C GLN A 18 13.80 2.83 -3.00
N ILE A 19 12.51 2.68 -2.79
CA ILE A 19 11.94 1.97 -1.65
C ILE A 19 11.48 0.60 -2.15
N THR A 20 11.99 -0.45 -1.52
CA THR A 20 11.42 -1.80 -1.68
C THR A 20 10.52 -2.05 -0.50
N LEU A 21 9.23 -2.22 -0.76
CA LEU A 21 8.23 -2.51 0.24
C LEU A 21 7.75 -3.94 0.06
N THR A 22 7.92 -4.75 1.09
CA THR A 22 7.45 -6.15 1.10
C THR A 22 6.22 -6.25 2.00
N GLU A 23 5.13 -6.71 1.44
CA GLU A 23 3.87 -6.94 2.13
C GLU A 23 3.60 -8.44 2.22
N ASP A 24 3.50 -8.97 3.42
CA ASP A 24 3.12 -10.35 3.69
C ASP A 24 1.68 -10.40 4.18
N PHE A 25 0.83 -11.12 3.46
CA PHE A 25 -0.58 -11.33 3.77
C PHE A 25 -0.81 -12.76 4.27
N ILE A 26 -1.62 -12.89 5.31
CA ILE A 26 -2.11 -14.17 5.81
C ILE A 26 -3.63 -14.04 5.87
N TYR A 27 -4.33 -14.90 5.13
CA TYR A 27 -5.78 -14.94 5.08
C TYR A 27 -6.36 -15.89 6.14
N GLU A 28 -7.65 -15.79 6.40
CA GLU A 28 -8.34 -16.63 7.42
C GLU A 28 -8.25 -18.13 7.16
N ASP A 29 -8.18 -18.53 5.88
CA ASP A 29 -7.98 -19.93 5.46
C ASP A 29 -6.53 -20.40 5.59
N GLY A 30 -5.61 -19.53 6.05
CA GLY A 30 -4.20 -19.82 6.20
C GLY A 30 -3.38 -19.60 4.92
N GLU A 31 -4.01 -19.19 3.82
CA GLU A 31 -3.28 -18.84 2.60
C GLU A 31 -2.33 -17.68 2.87
N LYS A 32 -1.12 -17.79 2.33
CA LYS A 32 -0.08 -16.76 2.43
C LYS A 32 0.21 -16.19 1.06
N GLN A 33 0.24 -14.88 0.97
CA GLN A 33 0.63 -14.16 -0.23
C GLN A 33 1.67 -13.10 0.11
N GLN A 34 2.53 -12.80 -0.84
CA GLN A 34 3.52 -11.74 -0.72
C GLN A 34 3.44 -10.82 -1.93
N ARG A 35 3.49 -9.52 -1.68
CA ARG A 35 3.66 -8.50 -2.72
C ARG A 35 4.93 -7.71 -2.44
N ILE A 36 5.73 -7.51 -3.47
CA ILE A 36 6.94 -6.71 -3.39
C ILE A 36 6.78 -5.50 -4.32
N TRP A 37 6.78 -4.33 -3.74
CA TRP A 37 6.78 -3.07 -4.44
C TRP A 37 8.21 -2.56 -4.63
N LYS A 38 8.47 -2.01 -5.81
CA LYS A 38 9.64 -1.17 -6.09
C LYS A 38 9.12 0.22 -6.39
N ILE A 39 9.36 1.15 -5.47
CA ILE A 39 8.81 2.50 -5.49
C ILE A 39 9.96 3.49 -5.63
N GLN A 40 9.85 4.41 -6.58
CA GLN A 40 10.80 5.49 -6.78
C GLN A 40 10.13 6.82 -6.49
N LYS A 41 10.87 7.71 -5.83
CA LYS A 41 10.46 9.08 -5.59
C LYS A 41 10.88 9.92 -6.79
N ASP A 42 9.93 10.67 -7.34
CA ASP A 42 10.17 11.66 -8.37
C ASP A 42 10.41 13.05 -7.76
N VAL A 43 10.64 14.03 -8.62
CA VAL A 43 10.87 15.42 -8.21
C VAL A 43 9.65 15.96 -7.46
N SER A 44 9.89 16.62 -6.32
CA SER A 44 8.82 17.26 -5.58
C SER A 44 8.50 18.63 -6.22
N GLU A 45 7.19 18.92 -6.35
CA GLU A 45 6.67 20.21 -6.76
C GLU A 45 5.81 20.78 -5.62
N ASP A 46 5.99 22.04 -5.28
CA ASP A 46 5.17 22.79 -4.30
C ASP A 46 4.96 22.05 -2.95
N GLY A 47 6.00 21.34 -2.46
CA GLY A 47 5.93 20.53 -1.24
C GLY A 47 5.14 19.23 -1.40
N VAL A 48 4.77 18.85 -2.61
CA VAL A 48 4.18 17.55 -2.95
C VAL A 48 5.28 16.65 -3.47
N GLU A 49 5.43 15.47 -2.86
CA GLU A 49 6.33 14.43 -3.32
C GLU A 49 5.58 13.46 -4.23
N LEU A 50 6.16 13.17 -5.39
CA LEU A 50 5.59 12.26 -6.37
C LEU A 50 6.29 10.90 -6.29
N TYR A 51 5.51 9.83 -6.45
CA TYR A 51 5.99 8.46 -6.38
C TYR A 51 5.48 7.65 -7.55
N ARG A 52 6.31 6.73 -8.02
CA ARG A 52 5.96 5.71 -9.01
C ARG A 52 6.41 4.35 -8.52
N GLY A 53 5.60 3.34 -8.76
CA GLY A 53 5.93 2.00 -8.31
C GLY A 53 5.40 0.90 -9.21
N GLN A 54 6.01 -0.27 -9.01
CA GLN A 54 5.63 -1.49 -9.70
C GLN A 54 5.62 -2.65 -8.72
N ALA A 55 4.71 -3.59 -8.95
CA ALA A 55 4.66 -4.88 -8.30
C ALA A 55 4.22 -5.94 -9.32
N ALA A 56 4.47 -7.21 -9.04
CA ALA A 56 4.27 -8.28 -10.02
C ALA A 56 2.80 -8.44 -10.45
N ASP A 57 1.85 -8.16 -9.57
CA ASP A 57 0.41 -8.27 -9.79
C ASP A 57 -0.25 -6.95 -10.20
N VAL A 58 0.53 -5.87 -10.29
CA VAL A 58 0.06 -4.53 -10.68
C VAL A 58 0.21 -4.34 -12.18
N ILE A 59 -0.81 -3.81 -12.80
CA ILE A 59 -0.84 -3.52 -14.23
C ILE A 59 -0.24 -2.14 -14.49
N GLY A 60 0.86 -2.12 -15.24
CA GLY A 60 1.57 -0.88 -15.56
C GLY A 60 2.30 -0.30 -14.35
N ILE A 61 2.19 1.00 -14.18
CA ILE A 61 2.88 1.77 -13.14
C ILE A 61 1.84 2.33 -12.18
N ALA A 62 2.03 2.07 -10.89
CA ALA A 62 1.29 2.73 -9.83
C ALA A 62 1.83 4.15 -9.64
N GLU A 63 0.95 5.09 -9.37
CA GLU A 63 1.29 6.49 -9.18
C GLU A 63 0.75 6.99 -7.84
N GLY A 64 1.50 7.85 -7.20
CA GLY A 64 1.09 8.44 -5.95
C GLY A 64 1.76 9.75 -5.62
N SER A 65 1.28 10.34 -4.54
CA SER A 65 1.78 11.60 -4.02
C SER A 65 1.69 11.64 -2.50
N ALA A 66 2.61 12.38 -1.89
CA ALA A 66 2.60 12.62 -0.46
C ALA A 66 2.68 14.12 -0.17
N LYS A 67 1.92 14.56 0.82
CA LYS A 67 1.99 15.92 1.37
C LYS A 67 1.65 15.87 2.85
N GLY A 68 2.55 16.37 3.68
CA GLY A 68 2.39 16.28 5.13
C GLY A 68 2.29 14.84 5.61
N SER A 69 1.24 14.51 6.35
CA SER A 69 0.98 13.18 6.90
C SER A 69 0.12 12.28 6.00
N ALA A 70 -0.27 12.75 4.81
CA ALA A 70 -1.11 12.02 3.89
C ALA A 70 -0.31 11.52 2.69
N PHE A 71 -0.56 10.27 2.32
CA PHE A 71 -0.04 9.64 1.12
C PHE A 71 -1.20 9.05 0.30
N PHE A 72 -1.21 9.34 -0.99
CA PHE A 72 -2.17 8.79 -1.94
C PHE A 72 -1.47 7.84 -2.90
N TRP A 73 -2.09 6.69 -3.18
CA TRP A 73 -1.55 5.68 -4.07
C TRP A 73 -2.65 5.10 -4.96
N LYS A 74 -2.41 5.02 -6.25
CA LYS A 74 -3.39 4.52 -7.23
C LYS A 74 -2.76 3.51 -8.16
N TYR A 75 -3.42 2.36 -8.34
CA TYR A 75 -2.95 1.28 -9.20
C TYR A 75 -4.06 0.34 -9.64
N ASP A 76 -3.83 -0.36 -10.74
CA ASP A 76 -4.72 -1.37 -11.28
C ASP A 76 -4.16 -2.76 -11.01
N VAL A 77 -5.01 -3.71 -10.63
CA VAL A 77 -4.68 -5.11 -10.43
C VAL A 77 -5.70 -6.02 -11.08
N ASP A 78 -5.27 -7.21 -11.48
CA ASP A 78 -6.16 -8.28 -11.88
C ASP A 78 -6.42 -9.20 -10.68
N LEU A 79 -7.61 -9.07 -10.07
CA LEU A 79 -8.05 -9.95 -9.01
C LEU A 79 -8.49 -11.29 -9.59
N LYS A 80 -7.97 -12.38 -9.03
CA LYS A 80 -8.44 -13.72 -9.38
C LYS A 80 -9.71 -14.03 -8.58
N ILE A 81 -10.82 -14.19 -9.30
CA ILE A 81 -12.11 -14.59 -8.73
C ILE A 81 -12.50 -15.90 -9.39
N SER A 82 -12.40 -17.01 -8.64
CA SER A 82 -12.60 -18.36 -9.16
C SER A 82 -11.66 -18.63 -10.37
N GLU A 83 -12.17 -18.93 -11.56
CA GLU A 83 -11.41 -19.15 -12.78
C GLU A 83 -11.26 -17.88 -13.64
N SER A 84 -11.87 -16.77 -13.21
CA SER A 84 -11.87 -15.49 -13.92
C SER A 84 -10.93 -14.49 -13.28
N LYS A 85 -10.51 -13.49 -14.09
CA LYS A 85 -9.78 -12.32 -13.61
C LYS A 85 -10.68 -11.09 -13.73
N LEU A 86 -10.73 -10.30 -12.67
CA LEU A 86 -11.42 -9.03 -12.62
C LEU A 86 -10.40 -7.92 -12.47
N ARG A 87 -10.28 -7.05 -13.47
CA ARG A 87 -9.45 -5.85 -13.36
C ARG A 87 -10.17 -4.78 -12.57
N VAL A 88 -9.52 -4.31 -11.51
CA VAL A 88 -10.04 -3.26 -10.63
C VAL A 88 -8.95 -2.23 -10.36
N ARG A 89 -9.40 -1.04 -9.99
CA ARG A 89 -8.54 0.06 -9.55
C ARG A 89 -8.63 0.22 -8.05
N PHE A 90 -7.47 0.27 -7.42
CA PHE A 90 -7.30 0.68 -6.02
C PHE A 90 -6.91 2.14 -5.96
N SER A 91 -7.58 2.86 -5.08
CA SER A 91 -7.25 4.24 -4.71
C SER A 91 -7.07 4.29 -3.20
N ASP A 92 -5.84 4.32 -2.76
CA ASP A 92 -5.45 4.19 -1.37
C ASP A 92 -5.09 5.55 -0.80
N TRP A 93 -5.72 5.91 0.30
CA TRP A 93 -5.30 7.00 1.16
C TRP A 93 -4.67 6.42 2.42
N ILE A 94 -3.45 6.84 2.73
CA ILE A 94 -2.75 6.45 3.95
C ILE A 94 -2.48 7.71 4.75
N TYR A 95 -2.96 7.73 5.99
CA TYR A 95 -2.80 8.85 6.92
C TYR A 95 -1.91 8.40 8.07
N GLN A 96 -0.77 9.03 8.19
CA GLN A 96 0.07 8.86 9.37
C GLN A 96 -0.54 9.63 10.52
N MET A 97 -0.98 8.92 11.55
CA MET A 97 -1.63 9.50 12.73
C MET A 97 -0.60 9.99 13.74
N ASP A 98 0.45 9.19 13.95
CA ASP A 98 1.60 9.49 14.78
C ASP A 98 2.82 8.67 14.32
N ASP A 99 3.87 8.59 15.13
CA ASP A 99 5.10 7.85 14.79
C ASP A 99 4.89 6.33 14.71
N TYR A 100 3.80 5.80 15.24
CA TYR A 100 3.54 4.37 15.38
C TYR A 100 2.33 3.88 14.62
N VAL A 101 1.38 4.74 14.29
CA VAL A 101 0.09 4.35 13.73
C VAL A 101 -0.18 5.07 12.41
N ALA A 102 -0.61 4.32 11.42
CA ALA A 102 -1.18 4.86 10.19
C ALA A 102 -2.50 4.13 9.85
N VAL A 103 -3.39 4.85 9.20
CA VAL A 103 -4.67 4.33 8.72
C VAL A 103 -4.68 4.38 7.20
N ASN A 104 -5.00 3.26 6.58
CA ASN A 104 -5.22 3.17 5.14
C ASN A 104 -6.70 3.00 4.86
N LYS A 105 -7.20 3.83 3.97
CA LYS A 105 -8.54 3.71 3.41
C LYS A 105 -8.41 3.53 1.90
N ALA A 106 -8.73 2.33 1.43
CA ALA A 106 -8.68 1.95 0.03
C ALA A 106 -10.08 1.87 -0.56
N THR A 107 -10.29 2.54 -1.69
CA THR A 107 -11.49 2.39 -2.51
C THR A 107 -11.16 1.52 -3.70
N VAL A 108 -11.99 0.51 -3.94
CA VAL A 108 -11.90 -0.38 -5.10
C VAL A 108 -12.96 0.02 -6.10
N SER A 109 -12.55 0.32 -7.32
CA SER A 109 -13.45 0.73 -8.39
C SER A 109 -13.24 -0.08 -9.67
N LYS A 110 -14.31 -0.17 -10.48
CA LYS A 110 -14.31 -0.76 -11.81
C LYS A 110 -15.12 0.13 -12.74
N PHE A 111 -14.52 0.48 -13.88
CA PHE A 111 -15.16 1.40 -14.86
C PHE A 111 -15.62 2.73 -14.22
N GLY A 112 -14.86 3.27 -13.27
CA GLY A 112 -15.20 4.50 -12.56
C GLY A 112 -16.30 4.38 -11.50
N ILE A 113 -16.79 3.17 -11.25
CA ILE A 113 -17.84 2.89 -10.24
C ILE A 113 -17.18 2.22 -9.02
N ASP A 114 -17.40 2.77 -7.84
CA ASP A 114 -16.93 2.19 -6.59
C ASP A 114 -17.69 0.90 -6.28
N ILE A 115 -16.94 -0.19 -6.10
CA ILE A 115 -17.49 -1.53 -5.83
C ILE A 115 -17.12 -2.08 -4.46
N GLY A 116 -16.19 -1.44 -3.77
CA GLY A 116 -15.77 -1.86 -2.44
C GLY A 116 -14.86 -0.85 -1.76
N GLU A 117 -14.69 -1.05 -0.47
CA GLU A 117 -13.83 -0.24 0.38
C GLU A 117 -13.14 -1.15 1.41
N VAL A 118 -11.86 -0.87 1.67
CA VAL A 118 -11.05 -1.57 2.67
C VAL A 118 -10.43 -0.53 3.59
N THR A 119 -10.51 -0.77 4.89
CA THR A 119 -9.81 0.04 5.90
C THR A 119 -8.80 -0.85 6.63
N LEU A 120 -7.53 -0.42 6.66
CA LEU A 120 -6.45 -1.10 7.35
C LEU A 120 -5.79 -0.17 8.35
N PHE A 121 -5.37 -0.74 9.47
CA PHE A 121 -4.56 -0.04 10.47
C PHE A 121 -3.15 -0.62 10.44
N PHE A 122 -2.16 0.26 10.33
CA PHE A 122 -0.76 -0.11 10.41
C PHE A 122 -0.21 0.32 11.77
N VAL A 123 0.48 -0.59 12.44
CA VAL A 123 1.15 -0.32 13.70
C VAL A 123 2.63 -0.66 13.55
N ARG A 124 3.50 0.28 13.90
CA ARG A 124 4.95 0.05 13.89
C ARG A 124 5.36 -0.73 15.13
N GLY A 125 6.17 -1.78 14.94
CA GLY A 125 6.71 -2.61 16.01
C GLY A 125 6.23 -4.05 15.92
N THR A 126 6.26 -4.76 17.05
CA THR A 126 5.82 -6.16 17.13
C THR A 126 4.35 -6.21 17.57
N PRO A 127 3.39 -6.37 16.66
CA PRO A 127 1.97 -6.26 16.98
C PRO A 127 1.49 -7.29 18.00
N ALA A 128 2.12 -8.45 18.00
CA ALA A 128 1.65 -9.61 18.76
C ALA A 128 1.68 -9.45 20.30
N SER A 129 2.42 -8.47 20.81
CA SER A 129 2.51 -8.23 22.26
C SER A 129 1.67 -7.04 22.75
N ILE A 130 1.11 -6.26 21.82
CA ILE A 130 0.53 -4.95 22.16
C ILE A 130 -0.99 -4.96 22.09
N ILE A 131 -1.58 -5.78 21.22
CA ILE A 131 -3.03 -5.79 21.02
C ILE A 131 -3.50 -7.24 21.06
N GLY A 132 -3.86 -7.71 22.24
CA GLY A 132 -4.68 -8.90 22.37
C GLY A 132 -6.09 -8.63 21.83
N PRO A 133 -6.88 -9.67 21.56
CA PRO A 133 -8.27 -9.47 21.25
C PRO A 133 -8.93 -8.75 22.42
N PHE A 134 -9.47 -7.56 22.16
CA PHE A 134 -10.26 -6.86 23.14
C PHE A 134 -11.60 -7.60 23.29
N ASP A 135 -11.85 -8.16 24.45
CA ASP A 135 -13.19 -8.64 24.77
C ASP A 135 -14.06 -7.44 25.14
N ILE A 136 -14.91 -7.04 24.23
CA ILE A 136 -15.85 -5.94 24.41
C ILE A 136 -17.21 -6.41 24.96
N SER A 137 -17.35 -7.68 25.32
CA SER A 137 -18.61 -8.22 25.84
C SER A 137 -19.02 -7.63 27.19
N GLU A 138 -18.07 -7.04 27.91
CA GLU A 138 -18.28 -6.39 29.22
C GLU A 138 -18.32 -4.85 29.13
N TRP A 139 -18.37 -4.29 27.97
CA TRP A 139 -18.43 -2.83 27.78
C TRP A 139 -19.85 -2.31 27.76
#